data_5c657fc1d92750c679b61bd268743818
#
_entry.id   5c657fc1d92750c679b61bd268743818
#
_cell.length_a   1.000
_cell.length_b   1.000
_cell.length_c   1.000
_cell.angle_alpha   90.00
_cell.angle_beta   90.00
_cell.angle_gamma   90.00
#
_symmetry.space_group_name_H-M   'P 1'
#
loop_
_entity.id
_entity.type
_entity.pdbx_description
1 polymer ?
#
loop_
_entity_poly.entity_id
_entity_poly.type
_entity_poly.pdbx_seq_one_letter_code
_entity_poly.pdbx_strand_id
1 'polypeptide(L)'
;TDLAVKIVGEHPYCTIEFIKTEIEKTYVFSSEDLEPLANRGDQKYTQIIRNLTSHYGSNEFSKRANRVLPAGEREYQYFLYPDEKNKFAQKQTENIVDDINDYEDDAQVNEADHYNSEQEIDISSNRVPILKPGSNVNHRYQTDPKLAKTILQLAGYKCELKEALPTENHTTFETSGNHVYLEAHHIIPMKAQKDFPGQNLDRAENIVALCPTCHKAVHYGTREEIIKHLKPLYDDRIQKLRDCEHHIDISFEDLINKYY
;
A
#
# COMPACT_ATOMS: atom_id res chain seq x y z
N THR A 1 15.94 10.18 -2.62
CA THR A 1 15.56 11.28 -3.55
C THR A 1 14.05 11.28 -3.80
N ASP A 2 13.43 10.16 -4.17
CA ASP A 2 12.01 10.09 -4.53
C ASP A 2 11.09 10.52 -3.38
N LEU A 3 11.36 10.06 -2.16
CA LEU A 3 10.62 10.49 -0.98
C LEU A 3 10.73 12.01 -0.75
N ALA A 4 11.91 12.60 -0.93
CA ALA A 4 12.07 14.05 -0.81
C ALA A 4 11.29 14.81 -1.90
N VAL A 5 11.25 14.29 -3.13
CA VAL A 5 10.45 14.85 -4.22
C VAL A 5 8.94 14.74 -3.93
N LYS A 6 8.50 13.60 -3.38
CA LYS A 6 7.11 13.39 -2.94
C LYS A 6 6.73 14.44 -1.89
N ILE A 7 7.54 14.60 -0.84
CA ILE A 7 7.31 15.58 0.24
C ILE A 7 7.20 17.01 -0.33
N VAL A 8 8.10 17.40 -1.24
CA VAL A 8 8.04 18.72 -1.89
C VAL A 8 6.78 18.89 -2.75
N GLY A 9 6.30 17.81 -3.37
CA GLY A 9 5.05 17.81 -4.13
C GLY A 9 3.82 18.01 -3.25
N GLU A 10 3.79 17.36 -2.09
CA GLU A 10 2.71 17.46 -1.10
C GLU A 10 2.76 18.78 -0.32
N HIS A 11 3.97 19.30 -0.07
CA HIS A 11 4.23 20.51 0.72
C HIS A 11 5.12 21.49 -0.06
N PRO A 12 4.60 22.13 -1.12
CA PRO A 12 5.37 23.08 -1.91
C PRO A 12 5.85 24.26 -1.04
N TYR A 13 7.05 24.72 -1.32
CA TYR A 13 7.76 25.77 -0.57
C TYR A 13 8.20 25.35 0.86
N CYS A 14 8.29 24.05 1.13
CA CYS A 14 8.85 23.56 2.39
C CYS A 14 10.38 23.76 2.45
N THR A 15 10.93 23.80 3.66
CA THR A 15 12.38 23.89 3.93
C THR A 15 13.03 22.51 3.93
N ILE A 16 14.36 22.46 3.91
CA ILE A 16 15.09 21.18 4.03
C ILE A 16 14.87 20.54 5.40
N GLU A 17 14.70 21.32 6.45
CA GLU A 17 14.44 20.80 7.80
C GLU A 17 13.05 20.16 7.86
N PHE A 18 12.06 20.74 7.18
CA PHE A 18 10.76 20.13 7.04
C PHE A 18 10.87 18.80 6.29
N ILE A 19 11.56 18.76 5.13
CA ILE A 19 11.77 17.53 4.36
C ILE A 19 12.44 16.47 5.23
N LYS A 20 13.45 16.82 6.01
CA LYS A 20 14.14 15.90 6.92
C LYS A 20 13.19 15.34 7.97
N THR A 21 12.40 16.19 8.62
CA THR A 21 11.42 15.80 9.62
C THR A 21 10.38 14.83 9.07
N GLU A 22 9.88 15.08 7.86
CA GLU A 22 8.90 14.19 7.21
C GLU A 22 9.55 12.86 6.78
N ILE A 23 10.80 12.84 6.33
CA ILE A 23 11.55 11.61 6.07
C ILE A 23 11.72 10.81 7.36
N GLU A 24 12.09 11.46 8.48
CA GLU A 24 12.27 10.80 9.77
C GLU A 24 10.98 10.18 10.31
N LYS A 25 9.82 10.75 10.00
CA LYS A 25 8.51 10.21 10.37
C LYS A 25 8.06 9.04 9.50
N THR A 26 8.41 9.06 8.22
CA THR A 26 7.79 8.18 7.23
C THR A 26 8.72 7.08 6.71
N TYR A 27 10.04 7.23 6.86
CA TYR A 27 11.01 6.27 6.36
C TYR A 27 11.47 5.30 7.45
N VAL A 28 11.45 4.02 7.16
CA VAL A 28 12.00 2.99 8.06
C VAL A 28 13.50 2.87 7.77
N PHE A 29 14.30 3.39 8.69
CA PHE A 29 15.75 3.34 8.58
C PHE A 29 16.29 1.95 8.88
N SER A 30 17.20 1.47 8.04
CA SER A 30 17.96 0.25 8.30
C SER A 30 18.95 0.46 9.46
N SER A 31 19.47 -0.63 10.03
CA SER A 31 20.54 -0.54 11.03
C SER A 31 21.78 0.19 10.51
N GLU A 32 22.07 0.06 9.22
CA GLU A 32 23.19 0.76 8.57
C GLU A 32 22.93 2.28 8.45
N ASP A 33 21.70 2.70 8.15
CA ASP A 33 21.34 4.12 8.09
C ASP A 33 21.50 4.82 9.43
N LEU A 34 21.28 4.08 10.53
CA LEU A 34 21.36 4.57 11.91
C LEU A 34 22.78 4.55 12.49
N GLU A 35 23.76 3.95 11.78
CA GLU A 35 25.15 3.97 12.22
C GLU A 35 25.71 5.40 12.27
N PRO A 36 26.51 5.73 13.28
CA PRO A 36 27.17 7.02 13.36
C PRO A 36 28.24 7.17 12.27
N LEU A 37 28.35 8.36 11.70
CA LEU A 37 29.44 8.70 10.81
C LEU A 37 30.78 8.75 11.56
N ALA A 38 31.84 8.15 11.00
CA ALA A 38 33.14 7.98 11.64
C ALA A 38 33.79 9.29 12.16
N ASN A 39 33.46 10.45 11.56
CA ASN A 39 34.06 11.75 11.88
C ASN A 39 33.04 12.77 12.43
N ARG A 40 31.79 12.37 12.68
CA ARG A 40 30.71 13.22 13.18
C ARG A 40 29.78 12.37 14.04
N GLY A 41 29.14 12.95 15.03
CA GLY A 41 28.17 12.25 15.87
C GLY A 41 26.80 11.98 15.20
N ASP A 42 26.67 12.33 13.92
CA ASP A 42 25.44 12.20 13.16
C ASP A 42 25.31 10.78 12.58
N GLN A 43 24.09 10.34 12.36
CA GLN A 43 23.79 9.06 11.69
C GLN A 43 23.98 9.18 10.17
N LYS A 44 24.23 8.06 9.49
CA LYS A 44 24.48 8.01 8.02
C LYS A 44 23.36 8.64 7.20
N TYR A 45 22.10 8.40 7.55
CA TYR A 45 20.96 8.95 6.80
C TYR A 45 20.95 10.49 6.78
N THR A 46 21.43 11.15 7.83
CA THR A 46 21.47 12.62 7.87
C THR A 46 22.43 13.19 6.85
N GLN A 47 23.50 12.46 6.50
CA GLN A 47 24.40 12.84 5.41
C GLN A 47 23.71 12.72 4.05
N ILE A 48 22.89 11.68 3.83
CA ILE A 48 22.11 11.50 2.60
C ILE A 48 21.17 12.68 2.40
N ILE A 49 20.47 13.11 3.47
CA ILE A 49 19.57 14.27 3.39
C ILE A 49 20.34 15.57 3.13
N ARG A 50 21.48 15.79 3.79
CA ARG A 50 22.33 16.95 3.52
C ARG A 50 22.82 17.01 2.07
N ASN A 51 23.09 15.86 1.45
CA ASN A 51 23.53 15.78 0.06
C ASN A 51 22.46 16.28 -0.93
N LEU A 52 21.19 16.29 -0.56
CA LEU A 52 20.13 16.91 -1.38
C LEU A 52 20.39 18.40 -1.59
N THR A 53 20.97 19.08 -0.60
CA THR A 53 21.24 20.53 -0.64
C THR A 53 22.68 20.87 -0.92
N SER A 54 23.67 20.12 -0.38
CA SER A 54 25.10 20.39 -0.53
C SER A 54 25.57 20.24 -1.98
N HIS A 55 24.99 19.30 -2.73
CA HIS A 55 25.27 19.06 -4.13
C HIS A 55 24.13 19.50 -5.04
N TYR A 56 23.36 20.52 -4.58
CA TYR A 56 22.28 21.08 -5.40
C TYR A 56 22.83 21.64 -6.73
N GLY A 57 22.15 21.30 -7.83
CA GLY A 57 22.59 21.62 -9.19
C GLY A 57 23.26 20.45 -9.93
N SER A 58 23.73 19.41 -9.19
CA SER A 58 24.37 18.23 -9.79
C SER A 58 23.71 16.90 -9.40
N ASN A 59 22.74 16.92 -8.48
CA ASN A 59 22.06 15.70 -8.00
C ASN A 59 20.68 15.52 -8.63
N GLU A 60 20.10 14.33 -8.49
CA GLU A 60 18.77 13.99 -9.02
C GLU A 60 17.65 14.81 -8.39
N PHE A 61 17.79 15.24 -7.14
CA PHE A 61 16.80 16.08 -6.49
C PHE A 61 16.67 17.45 -7.18
N SER A 62 17.80 18.09 -7.50
CA SER A 62 17.83 19.39 -8.17
C SER A 62 17.34 19.37 -9.62
N LYS A 63 17.31 18.19 -10.25
CA LYS A 63 16.69 18.03 -11.59
C LYS A 63 15.17 18.04 -11.54
N ARG A 64 14.58 17.74 -10.40
CA ARG A 64 13.14 17.55 -10.20
C ARG A 64 12.50 18.64 -9.34
N ALA A 65 13.25 19.23 -8.42
CA ALA A 65 12.82 20.30 -7.55
C ALA A 65 13.67 21.55 -7.72
N ASN A 66 13.05 22.70 -7.76
CA ASN A 66 13.69 24.00 -7.73
C ASN A 66 13.68 24.56 -6.30
N ARG A 67 14.43 25.62 -6.06
CA ARG A 67 14.46 26.31 -4.76
C ARG A 67 14.48 27.81 -4.93
N VAL A 68 13.91 28.51 -3.96
CA VAL A 68 13.92 29.97 -3.84
C VAL A 68 14.37 30.34 -2.45
N LEU A 69 15.14 31.42 -2.33
CA LEU A 69 15.44 32.04 -1.03
C LEU A 69 14.52 33.24 -0.88
N PRO A 70 13.48 33.20 -0.05
CA PRO A 70 12.61 34.34 0.16
C PRO A 70 13.37 35.54 0.76
N ALA A 71 12.93 36.74 0.44
CA ALA A 71 13.58 37.96 0.95
C ALA A 71 13.52 38.01 2.48
N GLY A 72 14.69 38.16 3.11
CA GLY A 72 14.82 38.18 4.57
C GLY A 72 14.96 36.81 5.25
N GLU A 73 14.79 35.71 4.54
CA GLU A 73 14.97 34.37 5.06
C GLU A 73 16.41 33.86 4.90
N ARG A 74 16.79 32.90 5.75
CA ARG A 74 18.13 32.28 5.72
C ARG A 74 18.13 30.89 5.10
N GLU A 75 16.92 30.32 4.87
CA GLU A 75 16.73 28.98 4.35
C GLU A 75 16.03 28.98 3.00
N TYR A 76 16.47 28.06 2.14
CA TYR A 76 15.80 27.86 0.87
C TYR A 76 14.49 27.10 1.07
N GLN A 77 13.49 27.51 0.27
CA GLN A 77 12.23 26.79 0.11
C GLN A 77 12.21 26.05 -1.24
N TYR A 78 11.69 24.83 -1.23
CA TYR A 78 11.71 23.91 -2.37
C TYR A 78 10.33 23.73 -2.98
N PHE A 79 10.28 23.61 -4.29
CA PHE A 79 9.06 23.33 -5.06
C PHE A 79 9.40 22.55 -6.34
N LEU A 80 8.46 21.75 -6.84
CA LEU A 80 8.71 20.94 -8.03
C LEU A 80 8.74 21.81 -9.30
N TYR A 81 9.57 21.43 -10.27
CA TYR A 81 9.46 21.97 -11.63
C TYR A 81 8.09 21.62 -12.23
N PRO A 82 7.56 22.43 -13.19
CA PRO A 82 6.23 22.21 -13.76
C PRO A 82 6.00 20.79 -14.29
N ASP A 83 6.97 20.22 -14.98
CA ASP A 83 6.88 18.87 -15.52
C ASP A 83 6.81 17.80 -14.43
N GLU A 84 7.58 17.95 -13.35
CA GLU A 84 7.53 17.04 -12.19
C GLU A 84 6.25 17.22 -11.39
N LYS A 85 5.75 18.45 -11.26
CA LYS A 85 4.45 18.75 -10.64
C LYS A 85 3.31 18.07 -11.40
N ASN A 86 3.34 18.08 -12.73
CA ASN A 86 2.35 17.40 -13.55
C ASN A 86 2.43 15.88 -13.40
N LYS A 87 3.63 15.28 -13.42
CA LYS A 87 3.83 13.85 -13.16
C LYS A 87 3.37 13.46 -11.76
N PHE A 88 3.65 14.28 -10.76
CA PHE A 88 3.22 14.06 -9.39
C PHE A 88 1.69 14.08 -9.28
N ALA A 89 1.02 15.07 -9.88
CA ALA A 89 -0.43 15.16 -9.93
C ALA A 89 -1.06 13.98 -10.68
N GLN A 90 -0.50 13.57 -11.81
CA GLN A 90 -0.94 12.39 -12.55
C GLN A 90 -0.80 11.12 -11.71
N LYS A 91 0.34 10.91 -11.05
CA LYS A 91 0.56 9.75 -10.19
C LYS A 91 -0.41 9.72 -8.99
N GLN A 92 -0.73 10.88 -8.39
CA GLN A 92 -1.75 10.94 -7.34
C GLN A 92 -3.13 10.57 -7.88
N THR A 93 -3.49 11.05 -9.07
CA THR A 93 -4.77 10.71 -9.71
C THR A 93 -4.82 9.22 -10.05
N GLU A 94 -3.75 8.64 -10.56
CA GLU A 94 -3.63 7.21 -10.84
C GLU A 94 -3.77 6.38 -9.55
N ASN A 95 -3.09 6.77 -8.47
CA ASN A 95 -3.22 6.09 -7.16
C ASN A 95 -4.66 6.16 -6.62
N ILE A 96 -5.32 7.32 -6.70
CA ILE A 96 -6.73 7.46 -6.28
C ILE A 96 -7.65 6.57 -7.12
N VAL A 97 -7.42 6.51 -8.43
CA VAL A 97 -8.18 5.64 -9.34
C VAL A 97 -7.90 4.17 -9.04
N ASP A 98 -6.66 3.80 -8.75
CA ASP A 98 -6.29 2.42 -8.37
C ASP A 98 -6.91 2.04 -7.02
N ASP A 99 -6.91 2.93 -6.03
CA ASP A 99 -7.54 2.71 -4.72
C ASP A 99 -9.06 2.57 -4.84
N ILE A 100 -9.71 3.42 -5.66
CA ILE A 100 -11.16 3.30 -5.96
C ILE A 100 -11.43 1.97 -6.68
N ASN A 101 -10.55 1.54 -7.56
CA ASN A 101 -10.70 0.32 -8.34
C ASN A 101 -10.47 -0.93 -7.51
N ASP A 102 -9.49 -0.94 -6.59
CA ASP A 102 -9.31 -2.03 -5.63
C ASP A 102 -10.56 -2.15 -4.73
N TYR A 103 -11.15 -1.02 -4.33
CA TYR A 103 -12.38 -0.98 -3.56
C TYR A 103 -13.61 -1.48 -4.36
N GLU A 104 -13.71 -1.15 -5.64
CA GLU A 104 -14.80 -1.65 -6.50
C GLU A 104 -14.68 -3.17 -6.74
N ASP A 105 -13.47 -3.71 -6.81
CA ASP A 105 -13.25 -5.15 -6.93
C ASP A 105 -13.66 -5.88 -5.65
N ASP A 106 -13.33 -5.32 -4.48
CA ASP A 106 -13.76 -5.83 -3.18
C ASP A 106 -15.28 -5.63 -2.97
N ALA A 107 -15.89 -4.56 -3.50
CA ALA A 107 -17.32 -4.30 -3.42
C ALA A 107 -18.16 -5.24 -4.31
N GLN A 108 -17.64 -5.71 -5.44
CA GLN A 108 -18.34 -6.70 -6.30
C GLN A 108 -18.56 -8.05 -5.61
N VAL A 109 -17.79 -8.36 -4.56
CA VAL A 109 -18.01 -9.55 -3.73
C VAL A 109 -19.36 -9.48 -3.00
N ASN A 110 -19.82 -8.28 -2.64
CA ASN A 110 -21.07 -8.08 -1.92
C ASN A 110 -22.31 -8.30 -2.78
N GLU A 111 -22.22 -8.12 -4.10
CA GLU A 111 -23.29 -8.50 -5.04
C GLU A 111 -23.45 -10.03 -5.17
N ALA A 112 -22.42 -10.80 -4.81
CA ALA A 112 -22.47 -12.25 -4.83
C ALA A 112 -23.39 -12.89 -3.76
N ASP A 113 -23.97 -12.14 -2.85
CA ASP A 113 -25.01 -12.63 -1.91
C ASP A 113 -26.25 -13.17 -2.66
N HIS A 114 -26.46 -12.82 -3.92
CA HIS A 114 -27.50 -13.36 -4.78
C HIS A 114 -27.12 -14.64 -5.52
N TYR A 115 -25.88 -15.10 -5.43
CA TYR A 115 -25.42 -16.34 -6.06
C TYR A 115 -25.65 -17.55 -5.14
N ASN A 116 -26.81 -18.19 -5.27
CA ASN A 116 -27.03 -19.56 -4.77
C ASN A 116 -26.30 -20.54 -5.69
N SER A 117 -25.13 -21.01 -5.35
CA SER A 117 -24.52 -22.15 -5.99
C SER A 117 -23.91 -23.11 -4.97
N GLU A 118 -24.48 -24.30 -4.88
CA GLU A 118 -23.94 -25.47 -4.16
C GLU A 118 -22.71 -26.08 -4.90
N GLN A 119 -22.07 -25.35 -5.83
CA GLN A 119 -20.88 -25.83 -6.52
C GLN A 119 -19.67 -25.68 -5.60
N GLU A 120 -18.97 -26.79 -5.36
CA GLU A 120 -17.63 -26.77 -4.77
C GLU A 120 -16.76 -25.79 -5.56
N ILE A 121 -16.25 -24.81 -4.86
CA ILE A 121 -15.35 -23.81 -5.44
C ILE A 121 -13.95 -24.38 -5.35
N ASP A 122 -13.30 -24.49 -6.48
CA ASP A 122 -11.88 -24.78 -6.53
C ASP A 122 -11.10 -23.58 -5.98
N ILE A 123 -10.69 -23.68 -4.71
CA ILE A 123 -9.85 -22.67 -4.04
C ILE A 123 -8.38 -22.83 -4.42
N SER A 124 -8.04 -23.79 -5.32
CA SER A 124 -6.67 -24.00 -5.77
C SER A 124 -6.17 -22.77 -6.54
N SER A 125 -4.92 -22.47 -6.34
CA SER A 125 -4.25 -21.26 -6.81
C SER A 125 -3.78 -21.31 -8.27
N ASN A 126 -4.22 -22.31 -9.06
CA ASN A 126 -3.71 -22.57 -10.42
C ASN A 126 -4.34 -21.72 -11.52
N ARG A 127 -5.11 -20.70 -11.16
CA ARG A 127 -5.70 -19.80 -12.15
C ARG A 127 -4.66 -18.83 -12.71
N VAL A 128 -4.65 -18.71 -14.04
CA VAL A 128 -3.81 -17.69 -14.69
C VAL A 128 -4.44 -16.30 -14.49
N PRO A 129 -3.68 -15.29 -14.12
CA PRO A 129 -4.18 -13.91 -14.01
C PRO A 129 -4.74 -13.43 -15.35
N ILE A 130 -5.99 -12.94 -15.37
CA ILE A 130 -6.68 -12.46 -16.56
C ILE A 130 -6.82 -10.94 -16.47
N LEU A 131 -6.33 -10.21 -17.47
CA LEU A 131 -6.55 -8.77 -17.60
C LEU A 131 -8.02 -8.46 -17.87
N LYS A 132 -8.56 -7.44 -17.20
CA LYS A 132 -9.91 -6.93 -17.48
C LYS A 132 -9.97 -6.32 -18.88
N PRO A 133 -11.01 -6.59 -19.68
CA PRO A 133 -11.19 -5.95 -20.98
C PRO A 133 -11.22 -4.43 -20.86
N GLY A 134 -10.49 -3.72 -21.74
CA GLY A 134 -10.44 -2.26 -21.76
C GLY A 134 -9.44 -1.61 -20.80
N SER A 135 -8.67 -2.40 -20.03
CA SER A 135 -7.70 -1.89 -19.06
C SER A 135 -6.30 -1.62 -19.65
N ASN A 136 -6.23 -1.12 -20.88
CA ASN A 136 -4.95 -0.91 -21.60
C ASN A 136 -4.00 0.10 -20.93
N VAL A 137 -4.48 0.89 -19.99
CA VAL A 137 -3.69 1.91 -19.29
C VAL A 137 -3.29 1.45 -17.87
N ASN A 138 -4.16 0.75 -17.16
CA ASN A 138 -3.98 0.39 -15.74
C ASN A 138 -4.07 -1.12 -15.49
N HIS A 139 -3.52 -1.97 -16.31
CA HIS A 139 -3.37 -3.43 -16.11
C HIS A 139 -4.24 -4.05 -14.99
N ARG A 140 -5.58 -3.85 -15.08
CA ARG A 140 -6.52 -4.38 -14.08
C ARG A 140 -6.70 -5.87 -14.33
N TYR A 141 -6.58 -6.66 -13.26
CA TYR A 141 -6.78 -8.10 -13.30
C TYR A 141 -8.18 -8.46 -12.79
N GLN A 142 -8.75 -9.53 -13.34
CA GLN A 142 -10.03 -10.05 -12.86
C GLN A 142 -9.84 -10.75 -11.52
N THR A 143 -10.75 -10.50 -10.60
CA THR A 143 -10.92 -11.24 -9.36
C THR A 143 -12.11 -12.17 -9.45
N ASP A 144 -12.14 -13.23 -8.63
CA ASP A 144 -13.25 -14.18 -8.58
C ASP A 144 -14.15 -13.90 -7.37
N PRO A 145 -15.34 -13.34 -7.56
CA PRO A 145 -16.26 -13.07 -6.45
C PRO A 145 -16.68 -14.33 -5.67
N LYS A 146 -16.66 -15.50 -6.32
CA LYS A 146 -16.99 -16.76 -5.64
C LYS A 146 -15.90 -17.16 -4.67
N LEU A 147 -14.61 -17.00 -5.05
CA LEU A 147 -13.49 -17.24 -4.15
C LEU A 147 -13.58 -16.33 -2.92
N ALA A 148 -13.74 -15.04 -3.14
CA ALA A 148 -13.87 -14.06 -2.07
C ALA A 148 -15.04 -14.43 -1.11
N LYS A 149 -16.21 -14.78 -1.63
CA LYS A 149 -17.36 -15.27 -0.83
C LYS A 149 -17.00 -16.51 -0.03
N THR A 150 -16.29 -17.46 -0.62
CA THR A 150 -15.87 -18.69 0.08
C THR A 150 -14.93 -18.36 1.24
N ILE A 151 -14.01 -17.41 1.06
CA ILE A 151 -13.11 -16.98 2.16
C ILE A 151 -13.89 -16.33 3.30
N LEU A 152 -14.90 -15.49 3.02
CA LEU A 152 -15.77 -14.92 4.06
C LEU A 152 -16.51 -16.02 4.84
N GLN A 153 -16.98 -17.06 4.16
CA GLN A 153 -17.63 -18.22 4.78
C GLN A 153 -16.65 -19.03 5.64
N LEU A 154 -15.44 -19.31 5.13
CA LEU A 154 -14.40 -20.03 5.87
C LEU A 154 -13.92 -19.26 7.10
N ALA A 155 -13.91 -17.94 7.06
CA ALA A 155 -13.65 -17.07 8.22
C ALA A 155 -14.81 -17.08 9.24
N GLY A 156 -15.91 -17.79 8.96
CA GLY A 156 -17.09 -17.83 9.80
C GLY A 156 -17.77 -16.46 9.97
N TYR A 157 -17.64 -15.61 8.97
CA TYR A 157 -18.11 -14.21 9.00
C TYR A 157 -17.56 -13.43 10.20
N LYS A 158 -16.27 -13.63 10.50
CA LYS A 158 -15.57 -12.89 11.55
C LYS A 158 -14.39 -12.12 10.96
N CYS A 159 -14.22 -10.87 11.40
CA CYS A 159 -13.04 -10.08 11.03
C CYS A 159 -11.77 -10.76 11.57
N GLU A 160 -10.83 -11.09 10.70
CA GLU A 160 -9.60 -11.81 11.06
C GLU A 160 -8.67 -10.99 11.97
N LEU A 161 -8.84 -9.66 12.01
CA LEU A 161 -8.11 -8.79 12.93
C LEU A 161 -8.70 -8.69 14.33
N LYS A 162 -9.90 -9.24 14.57
CA LYS A 162 -10.61 -9.04 15.83
C LYS A 162 -9.88 -9.58 17.06
N GLU A 163 -9.16 -10.69 16.90
CA GLU A 163 -8.36 -11.28 17.98
C GLU A 163 -6.98 -10.62 18.12
N ALA A 164 -6.37 -10.26 17.01
CA ALA A 164 -5.05 -9.61 16.99
C ALA A 164 -5.08 -8.15 17.44
N LEU A 165 -6.20 -7.44 17.18
CA LEU A 165 -6.39 -6.03 17.51
C LEU A 165 -7.70 -5.84 18.30
N PRO A 166 -7.85 -6.43 19.51
CA PRO A 166 -9.12 -6.46 20.25
C PRO A 166 -9.59 -5.10 20.76
N THR A 167 -8.70 -4.11 20.80
CA THR A 167 -9.01 -2.73 21.23
C THR A 167 -9.47 -1.84 20.08
N GLU A 168 -9.35 -2.30 18.83
CA GLU A 168 -9.79 -1.55 17.67
C GLU A 168 -11.31 -1.59 17.50
N ASN A 169 -11.82 -0.60 16.78
CA ASN A 169 -13.24 -0.55 16.44
C ASN A 169 -13.52 -1.48 15.24
N HIS A 170 -14.17 -2.61 15.51
CA HIS A 170 -14.59 -3.57 14.48
C HIS A 170 -16.05 -3.35 14.08
N THR A 171 -16.42 -2.13 13.68
CA THR A 171 -17.80 -1.78 13.32
C THR A 171 -18.22 -2.51 12.05
N THR A 172 -19.34 -3.20 12.15
CA THR A 172 -20.02 -3.91 11.06
C THR A 172 -21.51 -4.04 11.40
N PHE A 173 -22.29 -4.71 10.57
CA PHE A 173 -23.74 -4.89 10.74
C PHE A 173 -24.16 -6.29 10.27
N GLU A 174 -25.38 -6.70 10.60
CA GLU A 174 -25.98 -7.94 10.10
C GLU A 174 -26.60 -7.70 8.72
N THR A 175 -26.35 -8.62 7.79
CA THR A 175 -26.96 -8.62 6.47
C THR A 175 -28.35 -9.27 6.49
N SER A 176 -29.11 -9.09 5.42
CA SER A 176 -30.41 -9.79 5.24
C SER A 176 -30.27 -11.32 5.19
N GLY A 177 -29.06 -11.84 4.94
CA GLY A 177 -28.73 -13.26 4.98
C GLY A 177 -28.39 -13.80 6.37
N ASN A 178 -28.65 -13.04 7.46
CA ASN A 178 -28.39 -13.40 8.86
C ASN A 178 -26.91 -13.73 9.15
N HIS A 179 -25.98 -13.05 8.50
CA HIS A 179 -24.55 -13.11 8.81
C HIS A 179 -23.97 -11.70 8.94
N VAL A 180 -22.82 -11.60 9.59
CA VAL A 180 -22.12 -10.33 9.76
C VAL A 180 -21.54 -9.89 8.42
N TYR A 181 -21.75 -8.63 8.05
CA TYR A 181 -21.16 -8.03 6.85
C TYR A 181 -19.65 -7.92 6.98
N LEU A 182 -18.93 -8.46 6.02
CA LEU A 182 -17.48 -8.36 5.90
C LEU A 182 -17.09 -8.10 4.44
N GLU A 183 -15.90 -7.58 4.26
CA GLU A 183 -15.30 -7.30 2.98
C GLU A 183 -14.07 -8.21 2.81
N ALA A 184 -13.94 -8.84 1.64
CA ALA A 184 -12.77 -9.60 1.30
C ALA A 184 -11.65 -8.63 0.88
N HIS A 185 -10.43 -8.87 1.34
CA HIS A 185 -9.28 -7.99 1.07
C HIS A 185 -8.06 -8.80 0.65
N HIS A 186 -7.40 -8.38 -0.43
CA HIS A 186 -6.13 -8.97 -0.86
C HIS A 186 -4.97 -8.34 -0.07
N ILE A 187 -4.26 -9.15 0.72
CA ILE A 187 -3.11 -8.68 1.51
C ILE A 187 -2.02 -8.11 0.59
N ILE A 188 -1.69 -8.83 -0.49
CA ILE A 188 -0.90 -8.29 -1.59
C ILE A 188 -1.90 -7.76 -2.61
N PRO A 189 -2.03 -6.42 -2.77
CA PRO A 189 -3.09 -5.85 -3.57
C PRO A 189 -2.99 -6.24 -5.05
N MET A 190 -4.13 -6.41 -5.71
CA MET A 190 -4.21 -6.85 -7.11
C MET A 190 -3.47 -5.91 -8.09
N LYS A 191 -3.29 -4.65 -7.76
CA LYS A 191 -2.45 -3.71 -8.54
C LYS A 191 -0.98 -4.16 -8.64
N ALA A 192 -0.52 -4.98 -7.69
CA ALA A 192 0.83 -5.54 -7.69
C ALA A 192 0.98 -6.81 -8.57
N GLN A 193 -0.09 -7.32 -9.17
CA GLN A 193 -0.06 -8.57 -9.97
C GLN A 193 1.03 -8.58 -11.05
N LYS A 194 1.33 -7.44 -11.66
CA LYS A 194 2.40 -7.29 -12.67
C LYS A 194 3.80 -7.62 -12.11
N ASP A 195 4.00 -7.48 -10.81
CA ASP A 195 5.28 -7.75 -10.14
C ASP A 195 5.44 -9.23 -9.78
N PHE A 196 4.38 -10.03 -10.00
CA PHE A 196 4.33 -11.47 -9.73
C PHE A 196 4.02 -12.26 -11.02
N PRO A 197 4.93 -12.27 -12.00
CA PRO A 197 4.71 -12.94 -13.28
C PRO A 197 4.58 -14.46 -13.09
N GLY A 198 3.54 -15.05 -13.68
CA GLY A 198 3.28 -16.49 -13.57
C GLY A 198 2.61 -16.93 -12.26
N GLN A 199 2.36 -16.01 -11.35
CA GLN A 199 1.65 -16.23 -10.09
C GLN A 199 0.29 -15.52 -10.16
N ASN A 200 -0.71 -16.02 -9.44
CA ASN A 200 -2.00 -15.36 -9.34
C ASN A 200 -2.20 -14.84 -7.91
N LEU A 201 -2.35 -13.53 -7.75
CA LEU A 201 -2.62 -12.92 -6.45
C LEU A 201 -4.09 -13.10 -5.99
N ASP A 202 -5.02 -13.38 -6.92
CA ASP A 202 -6.41 -13.70 -6.58
C ASP A 202 -6.51 -15.18 -6.17
N ARG A 203 -6.12 -15.45 -4.92
CA ARG A 203 -5.97 -16.78 -4.33
C ARG A 203 -6.32 -16.78 -2.84
N ALA A 204 -6.75 -17.93 -2.33
CA ALA A 204 -7.22 -18.08 -0.97
C ALA A 204 -6.21 -17.63 0.09
N GLU A 205 -4.92 -17.91 -0.11
CA GLU A 205 -3.85 -17.57 0.83
C GLU A 205 -3.60 -16.06 0.92
N ASN A 206 -4.01 -15.30 -0.11
CA ASN A 206 -3.84 -13.85 -0.18
C ASN A 206 -5.08 -13.06 0.21
N ILE A 207 -6.23 -13.72 0.38
CA ILE A 207 -7.51 -13.06 0.70
C ILE A 207 -7.83 -13.23 2.19
N VAL A 208 -8.26 -12.17 2.84
CA VAL A 208 -8.68 -12.13 4.24
C VAL A 208 -10.05 -11.49 4.39
N ALA A 209 -10.77 -11.85 5.45
CA ALA A 209 -12.07 -11.31 5.80
C ALA A 209 -11.94 -10.16 6.80
N LEU A 210 -12.30 -8.95 6.42
CA LEU A 210 -12.19 -7.76 7.28
C LEU A 210 -13.56 -7.10 7.49
N CYS A 211 -13.78 -6.52 8.67
CA CYS A 211 -14.90 -5.60 8.83
C CYS A 211 -14.62 -4.27 8.06
N PRO A 212 -15.66 -3.51 7.70
CA PRO A 212 -15.47 -2.26 6.94
C PRO A 212 -14.48 -1.29 7.57
N THR A 213 -14.44 -1.20 8.90
CA THR A 213 -13.51 -0.31 9.60
C THR A 213 -12.06 -0.73 9.39
N CYS A 214 -11.73 -2.03 9.60
CA CYS A 214 -10.38 -2.54 9.38
C CYS A 214 -9.98 -2.46 7.91
N HIS A 215 -10.88 -2.78 6.98
CA HIS A 215 -10.65 -2.69 5.55
C HIS A 215 -10.32 -1.25 5.12
N LYS A 216 -11.10 -0.27 5.58
CA LYS A 216 -10.83 1.15 5.35
C LYS A 216 -9.51 1.61 5.99
N ALA A 217 -9.17 1.11 7.18
CA ALA A 217 -7.91 1.45 7.83
C ALA A 217 -6.70 0.97 7.03
N VAL A 218 -6.79 -0.20 6.39
CA VAL A 218 -5.73 -0.71 5.50
C VAL A 218 -5.58 0.13 4.23
N HIS A 219 -6.68 0.63 3.64
CA HIS A 219 -6.63 1.39 2.39
C HIS A 219 -6.35 2.89 2.59
N TYR A 220 -6.87 3.49 3.65
CA TYR A 220 -6.91 4.95 3.83
C TYR A 220 -6.30 5.44 5.15
N GLY A 221 -5.77 4.54 5.96
CA GLY A 221 -5.12 4.88 7.22
C GLY A 221 -3.80 5.62 7.03
N THR A 222 -3.28 6.18 8.12
CA THR A 222 -1.89 6.62 8.15
C THR A 222 -0.97 5.42 7.96
N ARG A 223 0.32 5.67 7.65
CA ARG A 223 1.30 4.58 7.52
C ARG A 223 1.33 3.68 8.76
N GLU A 224 1.26 4.27 9.94
CA GLU A 224 1.23 3.56 11.22
C GLU A 224 -0.03 2.67 11.33
N GLU A 225 -1.19 3.20 10.95
CA GLU A 225 -2.44 2.44 10.95
C GLU A 225 -2.39 1.28 9.94
N ILE A 226 -1.88 1.51 8.73
CA ILE A 226 -1.72 0.45 7.72
C ILE A 226 -0.77 -0.63 8.23
N ILE A 227 0.40 -0.27 8.75
CA ILE A 227 1.37 -1.22 9.34
C ILE A 227 0.73 -2.04 10.46
N LYS A 228 0.03 -1.37 11.37
CA LYS A 228 -0.64 -1.99 12.51
C LYS A 228 -1.66 -3.06 12.08
N HIS A 229 -2.44 -2.78 11.03
CA HIS A 229 -3.46 -3.71 10.54
C HIS A 229 -2.88 -4.80 9.65
N LEU A 230 -1.92 -4.47 8.79
CA LEU A 230 -1.33 -5.45 7.87
C LEU A 230 -0.37 -6.43 8.54
N LYS A 231 0.33 -6.01 9.60
CA LYS A 231 1.36 -6.86 10.22
C LYS A 231 0.83 -8.20 10.73
N PRO A 232 -0.28 -8.25 11.50
CA PRO A 232 -0.85 -9.53 11.94
C PRO A 232 -1.32 -10.40 10.77
N LEU A 233 -1.93 -9.82 9.74
CA LEU A 233 -2.39 -10.53 8.56
C LEU A 233 -1.22 -11.13 7.76
N TYR A 234 -0.16 -10.34 7.58
CA TYR A 234 1.07 -10.79 6.93
C TYR A 234 1.70 -11.97 7.67
N ASP A 235 1.84 -11.87 9.00
CA ASP A 235 2.45 -12.91 9.81
C ASP A 235 1.66 -14.24 9.74
N ASP A 236 0.33 -14.16 9.67
CA ASP A 236 -0.52 -15.35 9.50
C ASP A 236 -0.42 -15.96 8.09
N ARG A 237 -0.24 -15.15 7.06
CA ARG A 237 -0.35 -15.59 5.66
C ARG A 237 0.96 -15.84 4.95
N ILE A 238 2.06 -15.20 5.36
CA ILE A 238 3.32 -15.27 4.58
C ILE A 238 3.84 -16.70 4.39
N GLN A 239 3.72 -17.56 5.40
CA GLN A 239 4.16 -18.94 5.28
C GLN A 239 3.25 -19.73 4.32
N LYS A 240 1.93 -19.52 4.38
CA LYS A 240 0.96 -20.13 3.46
C LYS A 240 1.21 -19.70 2.00
N LEU A 241 1.55 -18.44 1.78
CA LEU A 241 1.93 -17.91 0.48
C LEU A 241 3.23 -18.51 -0.05
N ARG A 242 4.20 -18.77 0.82
CA ARG A 242 5.46 -19.43 0.45
C ARG A 242 5.29 -20.92 0.16
N ASP A 243 4.45 -21.60 0.91
CA ASP A 243 4.25 -23.05 0.81
C ASP A 243 3.32 -23.47 -0.33
N CYS A 244 2.59 -22.53 -0.92
CA CYS A 244 1.69 -22.82 -2.01
C CYS A 244 2.43 -23.15 -3.32
N GLU A 245 1.74 -23.84 -4.25
CA GLU A 245 2.32 -24.38 -5.50
C GLU A 245 3.10 -23.37 -6.34
N HIS A 246 2.70 -22.09 -6.31
CA HIS A 246 3.35 -21.00 -7.06
C HIS A 246 4.06 -20.00 -6.13
N HIS A 247 4.62 -20.48 -5.06
CA HIS A 247 5.52 -19.77 -4.14
C HIS A 247 5.54 -18.24 -4.30
N ILE A 248 4.73 -17.55 -3.50
CA ILE A 248 4.74 -16.10 -3.43
C ILE A 248 5.55 -15.69 -2.20
N ASP A 249 6.66 -15.01 -2.43
CA ASP A 249 7.49 -14.45 -1.37
C ASP A 249 7.57 -12.93 -1.50
N ILE A 250 7.30 -12.25 -0.41
CA ILE A 250 7.38 -10.80 -0.31
C ILE A 250 7.82 -10.44 1.10
N SER A 251 8.73 -9.52 1.26
CA SER A 251 9.07 -8.97 2.57
C SER A 251 7.94 -8.08 3.10
N PHE A 252 7.84 -7.92 4.42
CA PHE A 252 6.83 -7.01 4.98
C PHE A 252 7.04 -5.55 4.54
N GLU A 253 8.29 -5.14 4.39
CA GLU A 253 8.63 -3.80 3.89
C GLU A 253 8.18 -3.61 2.43
N ASP A 254 8.44 -4.59 1.55
CA ASP A 254 7.98 -4.54 0.16
C ASP A 254 6.45 -4.57 0.08
N LEU A 255 5.78 -5.33 0.95
CA LEU A 255 4.34 -5.33 1.06
C LEU A 255 3.81 -3.93 1.41
N ILE A 256 4.34 -3.30 2.45
CA ILE A 256 3.94 -1.95 2.84
C ILE A 256 4.14 -0.95 1.69
N ASN A 257 5.21 -1.08 0.91
CA ASN A 257 5.46 -0.23 -0.25
C ASN A 257 4.45 -0.44 -1.41
N LYS A 258 3.64 -1.51 -1.42
CA LYS A 258 2.54 -1.69 -2.38
C LYS A 258 1.29 -0.88 -2.01
N TYR A 259 1.20 -0.39 -0.79
CA TYR A 259 0.08 0.43 -0.30
C TYR A 259 0.33 1.95 -0.45
N TYR A 260 1.55 2.34 -0.87
CA TYR A 260 1.94 3.74 -1.12
C TYR A 260 2.46 3.90 -2.58
#